data_91a27ed6ddf8b706c720ae065fe897ce
#
_entry.id   91a27ed6ddf8b706c720ae065fe897ce
#
_cell.length_a   1.000
_cell.length_b   1.000
_cell.length_c   1.000
_cell.angle_alpha   90.00
_cell.angle_beta   90.00
_cell.angle_gamma   90.00
#
_symmetry.space_group_name_H-M   'P 1'
#
loop_
_entity.id
_entity.type
_entity.pdbx_description
1 polymer ?
#
loop_
_entity_poly.entity_id
_entity_poly.type
_entity_poly.pdbx_seq_one_letter_code
_entity_poly.pdbx_strand_id
1 'polypeptide(L)'
;MRRLHGSRHGSRAFQLPTLLPTLLLAACAAAPPYAPGGRAPPHTGVTVLPRHPPDIASIPNAVPRYEPRSPLGNPPFYEVDGRRYVVLPTATGYDERGVASWYGPQFAGLRTATGEPYDMFAMTAAHKTLPLPCYARVTNLSNGRSVVVRINDRGPFVANRIIDLSYTAAAKLGMIGTGTAFVEVQTITPAAPGMHTVSLPVSTPAAAAAALGPSSVPPLSGATAASAPAPFTAAPAARPGAAPGAAPALESFGGAFYVQVGAFSRPQNAQRAARALRRAGLAAFLLAADAREPLLRVRVGPVASVQQYDALLARLRTLGFPGARLAQN
;
A
#
# COMPACT_ATOMS: atom_id res chain seq x y z
N MET A 1 -59.69 48.08 -73.21
CA MET A 1 -61.07 47.56 -73.25
C MET A 1 -61.20 46.19 -72.63
N ARG A 2 -62.23 46.01 -71.86
CA ARG A 2 -62.78 44.80 -71.22
C ARG A 2 -62.14 44.32 -69.91
N ARG A 3 -62.93 44.55 -68.93
CA ARG A 3 -63.02 43.95 -67.58
C ARG A 3 -63.51 42.46 -67.70
N LEU A 4 -63.25 41.67 -66.70
CA LEU A 4 -64.07 40.64 -66.11
C LEU A 4 -63.43 40.18 -64.78
N HIS A 5 -64.01 40.49 -63.68
CA HIS A 5 -64.92 39.75 -62.83
C HIS A 5 -64.32 38.32 -62.58
N GLY A 6 -63.82 37.96 -61.40
CA GLY A 6 -64.50 37.92 -60.08
C GLY A 6 -64.79 36.48 -59.77
N SER A 7 -64.25 35.89 -58.80
CA SER A 7 -64.96 34.94 -57.94
C SER A 7 -64.14 34.58 -56.71
N ARG A 8 -64.65 34.95 -55.56
CA ARG A 8 -64.12 34.55 -54.27
C ARG A 8 -64.67 33.14 -53.95
N HIS A 9 -63.76 32.14 -53.81
CA HIS A 9 -64.12 30.90 -53.14
C HIS A 9 -63.34 30.84 -51.80
N GLY A 10 -64.15 30.91 -50.74
CA GLY A 10 -63.68 30.74 -49.37
C GLY A 10 -63.36 29.28 -49.10
N SER A 11 -62.10 28.99 -48.85
CA SER A 11 -61.71 27.70 -48.34
C SER A 11 -61.66 27.76 -46.84
N ARG A 12 -62.58 27.03 -46.22
CA ARG A 12 -62.57 26.77 -44.78
C ARG A 12 -61.39 25.89 -44.48
N ALA A 13 -60.41 26.42 -43.76
CA ALA A 13 -59.31 25.65 -43.19
C ALA A 13 -59.84 24.82 -42.01
N PHE A 14 -59.79 23.50 -42.19
CA PHE A 14 -60.01 22.53 -41.13
C PHE A 14 -58.77 22.57 -40.23
N GLN A 15 -58.90 23.09 -39.03
CA GLN A 15 -57.87 22.98 -37.99
C GLN A 15 -57.95 21.58 -37.34
N LEU A 16 -57.04 20.74 -37.63
CA LEU A 16 -56.75 19.51 -36.85
C LEU A 16 -56.02 19.89 -35.56
N PRO A 17 -56.44 19.36 -34.41
CA PRO A 17 -55.68 19.54 -33.19
C PRO A 17 -54.40 18.72 -33.24
N THR A 18 -53.27 19.38 -33.26
CA THR A 18 -51.94 18.76 -33.06
C THR A 18 -51.83 18.28 -31.60
N LEU A 19 -52.02 16.97 -31.42
CA LEU A 19 -51.60 16.26 -30.19
C LEU A 19 -50.10 16.28 -30.13
N LEU A 20 -49.55 17.12 -29.28
CA LEU A 20 -48.15 17.12 -28.90
C LEU A 20 -47.91 15.88 -28.01
N PRO A 21 -47.03 14.93 -28.33
CA PRO A 21 -46.64 13.91 -27.38
C PRO A 21 -45.76 14.56 -26.34
N THR A 22 -46.25 14.64 -25.11
CA THR A 22 -45.42 14.94 -23.93
C THR A 22 -44.42 13.84 -23.76
N LEU A 23 -43.19 14.08 -24.25
CA LEU A 23 -42.04 13.25 -24.01
C LEU A 23 -41.65 13.44 -22.53
N LEU A 24 -42.08 12.53 -21.66
CA LEU A 24 -41.52 12.41 -20.31
C LEU A 24 -40.03 12.04 -20.45
N LEU A 25 -39.19 13.04 -20.45
CA LEU A 25 -37.75 12.82 -20.14
C LEU A 25 -37.67 12.35 -18.68
N ALA A 26 -37.54 11.05 -18.49
CA ALA A 26 -37.05 10.49 -17.27
C ALA A 26 -35.62 11.03 -17.11
N ALA A 27 -35.45 12.09 -16.34
CA ALA A 27 -34.18 12.55 -15.87
C ALA A 27 -33.64 11.45 -14.97
N CYS A 28 -32.81 10.55 -15.54
CA CYS A 28 -31.86 9.80 -14.73
C CYS A 28 -31.00 10.84 -14.03
N ALA A 29 -31.33 11.14 -12.79
CA ALA A 29 -30.46 11.87 -11.88
C ALA A 29 -29.21 11.04 -11.74
N ALA A 30 -28.22 11.31 -12.59
CA ALA A 30 -26.85 10.85 -12.35
C ALA A 30 -26.46 11.39 -10.99
N ALA A 31 -26.23 10.50 -10.03
CA ALA A 31 -25.64 10.88 -8.76
C ALA A 31 -24.41 11.74 -9.07
N PRO A 32 -24.18 12.85 -8.36
CA PRO A 32 -23.02 13.68 -8.61
C PRO A 32 -21.77 12.80 -8.47
N PRO A 33 -20.76 12.94 -9.35
CA PRO A 33 -19.53 12.20 -9.22
C PRO A 33 -18.97 12.46 -7.83
N TYR A 34 -18.79 11.40 -7.06
CA TYR A 34 -18.07 11.46 -5.80
C TYR A 34 -16.72 12.14 -6.06
N ALA A 35 -16.52 13.33 -5.49
CA ALA A 35 -15.22 14.00 -5.48
C ALA A 35 -14.43 13.45 -4.28
N PRO A 36 -13.56 12.45 -4.48
CA PRO A 36 -12.63 12.03 -3.44
C PRO A 36 -11.59 13.13 -3.30
N GLY A 37 -11.43 13.67 -2.13
CA GLY A 37 -10.40 14.65 -1.84
C GLY A 37 -10.83 16.10 -2.05
N GLY A 38 -12.06 16.42 -1.71
CA GLY A 38 -12.36 17.79 -1.32
C GLY A 38 -11.31 18.20 -0.31
N ARG A 39 -10.50 19.22 -0.66
CA ARG A 39 -9.59 19.89 0.27
C ARG A 39 -10.36 20.02 1.58
N ALA A 40 -9.88 19.37 2.65
CA ALA A 40 -10.57 19.40 3.93
C ALA A 40 -10.96 20.85 4.20
N PRO A 41 -12.24 21.16 4.47
CA PRO A 41 -12.62 22.54 4.76
C PRO A 41 -11.71 23.03 5.87
N PRO A 42 -11.35 24.32 5.90
CA PRO A 42 -10.53 24.86 6.99
C PRO A 42 -11.30 24.60 8.29
N HIS A 43 -10.86 23.59 9.03
CA HIS A 43 -11.48 23.23 10.29
C HIS A 43 -11.12 24.29 11.31
N THR A 44 -12.05 25.18 11.60
CA THR A 44 -12.02 26.05 12.77
C THR A 44 -12.40 25.29 14.05
N GLY A 45 -12.66 23.99 13.94
CA GLY A 45 -12.88 23.12 15.07
C GLY A 45 -11.55 22.58 15.60
N VAL A 46 -11.16 22.99 16.78
CA VAL A 46 -10.12 22.31 17.57
C VAL A 46 -10.61 20.87 17.75
N THR A 47 -9.97 19.92 17.07
CA THR A 47 -10.23 18.49 17.32
C THR A 47 -9.74 18.20 18.73
N VAL A 48 -10.66 18.23 19.69
CA VAL A 48 -10.35 17.92 21.06
C VAL A 48 -10.13 16.41 21.13
N LEU A 49 -8.89 16.00 21.32
CA LEU A 49 -8.60 14.62 21.71
C LEU A 49 -9.45 14.29 22.95
N PRO A 50 -10.04 13.09 23.05
CA PRO A 50 -10.74 12.70 24.27
C PRO A 50 -9.84 12.91 25.45
N ARG A 51 -10.39 13.44 26.53
CA ARG A 51 -9.63 13.67 27.80
C ARG A 51 -8.96 12.40 28.31
N HIS A 52 -9.52 11.25 27.96
CA HIS A 52 -9.01 9.91 28.25
C HIS A 52 -8.97 9.13 26.95
N PRO A 53 -7.87 9.16 26.19
CA PRO A 53 -7.72 8.30 25.02
C PRO A 53 -7.74 6.84 25.48
N PRO A 54 -8.33 5.93 24.66
CA PRO A 54 -8.30 4.51 24.98
C PRO A 54 -6.85 4.02 25.06
N ASP A 55 -6.63 2.97 25.85
CA ASP A 55 -5.35 2.27 25.83
C ASP A 55 -5.15 1.63 24.45
N ILE A 56 -4.23 2.20 23.68
CA ILE A 56 -3.92 1.75 22.31
C ILE A 56 -3.52 0.27 22.28
N ALA A 57 -2.84 -0.22 23.33
CA ALA A 57 -2.39 -1.60 23.38
C ALA A 57 -3.58 -2.58 23.45
N SER A 58 -4.65 -2.19 24.12
CA SER A 58 -5.85 -3.02 24.31
C SER A 58 -6.75 -3.11 23.07
N ILE A 59 -6.63 -2.19 22.10
CA ILE A 59 -7.45 -2.21 20.88
C ILE A 59 -7.05 -3.41 20.00
N PRO A 60 -7.95 -4.38 19.70
CA PRO A 60 -7.59 -5.54 18.88
C PRO A 60 -7.31 -5.15 17.43
N ASN A 61 -6.57 -5.97 16.70
CA ASN A 61 -6.47 -5.86 15.25
C ASN A 61 -7.84 -5.99 14.60
N ALA A 62 -8.00 -5.43 13.40
CA ALA A 62 -9.19 -5.70 12.60
C ALA A 62 -9.29 -7.22 12.33
N VAL A 63 -10.50 -7.76 12.48
CA VAL A 63 -10.77 -9.17 12.19
C VAL A 63 -11.23 -9.28 10.74
N PRO A 64 -10.44 -9.90 9.85
CA PRO A 64 -10.83 -10.06 8.45
C PRO A 64 -12.12 -10.89 8.33
N ARG A 65 -13.10 -10.35 7.62
CA ARG A 65 -14.36 -11.01 7.30
C ARG A 65 -14.75 -10.71 5.87
N TYR A 66 -15.56 -11.56 5.29
CA TYR A 66 -16.15 -11.26 3.99
C TYR A 66 -17.07 -10.04 4.11
N GLU A 67 -16.78 -9.01 3.33
CA GLU A 67 -17.65 -7.84 3.18
C GLU A 67 -17.90 -7.60 1.69
N PRO A 68 -19.15 -7.34 1.30
CA PRO A 68 -19.45 -6.94 -0.06
C PRO A 68 -18.74 -5.61 -0.37
N ARG A 69 -18.41 -5.41 -1.63
CA ARG A 69 -17.82 -4.15 -2.09
C ARG A 69 -18.80 -2.99 -1.77
N SER A 70 -18.30 -1.95 -1.12
CA SER A 70 -19.09 -0.76 -0.82
C SER A 70 -19.63 -0.11 -2.10
N PRO A 71 -20.89 0.34 -2.12
CA PRO A 71 -21.43 1.12 -3.25
C PRO A 71 -20.75 2.47 -3.40
N LEU A 72 -20.09 2.96 -2.34
CA LEU A 72 -19.33 4.20 -2.33
C LEU A 72 -17.83 3.92 -2.38
N GLY A 73 -17.06 4.88 -2.93
CA GLY A 73 -15.60 4.85 -2.95
C GLY A 73 -14.97 3.90 -3.97
N ASN A 74 -15.75 3.22 -4.82
CA ASN A 74 -15.29 2.22 -5.78
C ASN A 74 -15.64 2.53 -7.25
N PRO A 75 -15.47 3.76 -7.75
CA PRO A 75 -15.61 3.99 -9.19
C PRO A 75 -14.50 3.24 -9.93
N PRO A 76 -14.65 2.95 -11.23
CA PRO A 76 -13.59 2.33 -12.03
C PRO A 76 -12.27 3.10 -11.96
N PHE A 77 -12.36 4.43 -11.93
CA PHE A 77 -11.25 5.35 -11.69
C PHE A 77 -11.76 6.64 -11.06
N TYR A 78 -10.86 7.42 -10.50
CA TYR A 78 -11.13 8.75 -9.96
C TYR A 78 -9.89 9.64 -10.11
N GLU A 79 -10.06 10.96 -9.99
CA GLU A 79 -8.96 11.92 -10.15
C GLU A 79 -8.84 12.81 -8.92
N VAL A 80 -7.60 13.03 -8.49
CA VAL A 80 -7.26 13.96 -7.40
C VAL A 80 -6.02 14.74 -7.84
N ASP A 81 -6.07 16.05 -7.73
CA ASP A 81 -4.98 16.98 -8.13
C ASP A 81 -4.44 16.69 -9.54
N GLY A 82 -5.34 16.42 -10.50
CA GLY A 82 -5.00 16.11 -11.89
C GLY A 82 -4.39 14.73 -12.12
N ARG A 83 -4.31 13.89 -11.08
CA ARG A 83 -3.79 12.53 -11.18
C ARG A 83 -4.92 11.51 -11.16
N ARG A 84 -4.92 10.63 -12.16
CA ARG A 84 -5.88 9.53 -12.27
C ARG A 84 -5.43 8.30 -11.47
N TYR A 85 -6.36 7.72 -10.71
CA TYR A 85 -6.20 6.48 -9.96
C TYR A 85 -7.22 5.47 -10.44
N VAL A 86 -6.76 4.29 -10.86
CA VAL A 86 -7.61 3.18 -11.30
C VAL A 86 -7.83 2.25 -10.11
N VAL A 87 -9.09 1.98 -9.78
CA VAL A 87 -9.43 1.06 -8.69
C VAL A 87 -9.28 -0.37 -9.18
N LEU A 88 -8.57 -1.18 -8.40
CA LEU A 88 -8.33 -2.59 -8.72
C LEU A 88 -9.63 -3.40 -8.68
N PRO A 89 -9.80 -4.37 -9.58
CA PRO A 89 -10.99 -5.23 -9.59
C PRO A 89 -11.07 -6.16 -8.38
N THR A 90 -9.93 -6.52 -7.80
CA THR A 90 -9.82 -7.40 -6.63
C THR A 90 -8.67 -6.97 -5.72
N ALA A 91 -8.78 -7.30 -4.44
CA ALA A 91 -7.70 -7.17 -3.48
C ALA A 91 -6.80 -8.41 -3.43
N THR A 92 -7.24 -9.52 -4.01
CA THR A 92 -6.56 -10.82 -3.90
C THR A 92 -5.15 -10.76 -4.46
N GLY A 93 -4.18 -11.19 -3.65
CA GLY A 93 -2.78 -11.29 -4.06
C GLY A 93 -2.05 -9.94 -4.12
N TYR A 94 -2.66 -8.84 -3.63
CA TYR A 94 -1.94 -7.58 -3.55
C TYR A 94 -0.85 -7.66 -2.48
N ASP A 95 0.37 -7.33 -2.87
CA ASP A 95 1.56 -7.24 -2.03
C ASP A 95 2.43 -6.10 -2.56
N GLU A 96 2.62 -5.06 -1.75
CA GLU A 96 3.42 -3.90 -2.14
C GLU A 96 4.27 -3.40 -0.96
N ARG A 97 5.53 -3.06 -1.26
CA ARG A 97 6.43 -2.39 -0.32
C ARG A 97 6.55 -0.91 -0.67
N GLY A 98 6.42 -0.07 0.34
CA GLY A 98 6.47 1.37 0.15
C GLY A 98 6.52 2.12 1.46
N VAL A 99 6.08 3.37 1.43
CA VAL A 99 6.04 4.21 2.61
C VAL A 99 4.61 4.38 3.09
N ALA A 100 4.40 4.11 4.39
CA ALA A 100 3.17 4.47 5.09
C ALA A 100 3.30 5.85 5.75
N SER A 101 2.19 6.55 5.85
CA SER A 101 1.93 7.66 6.76
C SER A 101 0.67 7.40 7.58
N TRP A 102 0.20 8.36 8.34
CA TRP A 102 -1.01 8.20 9.13
C TRP A 102 -1.83 9.50 9.18
N TYR A 103 -3.14 9.35 9.36
CA TYR A 103 -4.07 10.48 9.45
C TYR A 103 -3.94 11.19 10.79
N GLY A 104 -3.82 12.49 10.76
CA GLY A 104 -3.87 13.31 11.96
C GLY A 104 -5.29 13.42 12.54
N PRO A 105 -5.40 13.93 13.79
CA PRO A 105 -6.67 14.08 14.48
C PRO A 105 -7.64 15.05 13.78
N GLN A 106 -7.14 15.91 12.90
CA GLN A 106 -7.95 16.85 12.12
C GLN A 106 -8.95 16.17 11.16
N PHE A 107 -8.81 14.89 10.90
CA PHE A 107 -9.72 14.13 10.04
C PHE A 107 -10.79 13.37 10.84
N ALA A 108 -10.70 13.36 12.20
CA ALA A 108 -11.63 12.62 13.03
C ALA A 108 -13.09 13.07 12.79
N GLY A 109 -13.99 12.10 12.60
CA GLY A 109 -15.40 12.32 12.32
C GLY A 109 -15.73 12.71 10.88
N LEU A 110 -14.75 13.01 10.01
CA LEU A 110 -15.02 13.20 8.59
C LEU A 110 -15.43 11.88 7.93
N ARG A 111 -16.23 11.95 6.86
CA ARG A 111 -16.65 10.76 6.14
C ARG A 111 -15.49 10.19 5.30
N THR A 112 -15.25 8.91 5.46
CA THR A 112 -14.34 8.12 4.60
C THR A 112 -14.96 7.92 3.21
N ALA A 113 -14.19 7.36 2.29
CA ALA A 113 -14.67 7.04 0.94
C ALA A 113 -15.81 6.02 0.94
N THR A 114 -15.93 5.15 1.95
CA THR A 114 -17.08 4.25 2.12
C THR A 114 -18.29 4.93 2.79
N GLY A 115 -18.15 6.21 3.19
CA GLY A 115 -19.19 6.98 3.84
C GLY A 115 -19.28 6.84 5.36
N GLU A 116 -18.42 6.03 5.96
CA GLU A 116 -18.29 5.86 7.42
C GLU A 116 -17.59 7.08 8.05
N PRO A 117 -17.90 7.46 9.29
CA PRO A 117 -17.10 8.46 9.99
C PRO A 117 -15.71 7.90 10.30
N TYR A 118 -14.66 8.68 10.05
CA TYR A 118 -13.30 8.30 10.43
C TYR A 118 -13.15 8.32 11.95
N ASP A 119 -12.82 7.15 12.49
CA ASP A 119 -12.43 6.99 13.90
C ASP A 119 -10.92 6.74 13.96
N MET A 120 -10.19 7.67 14.58
CA MET A 120 -8.73 7.58 14.71
C MET A 120 -8.29 6.42 15.61
N PHE A 121 -9.19 5.91 16.48
CA PHE A 121 -8.91 4.80 17.37
C PHE A 121 -9.29 3.43 16.77
N ALA A 122 -10.00 3.39 15.65
CA ALA A 122 -10.28 2.14 14.94
C ALA A 122 -9.04 1.63 14.19
N MET A 123 -8.97 0.32 13.94
CA MET A 123 -7.91 -0.30 13.13
C MET A 123 -8.24 -0.19 11.64
N THR A 124 -8.11 1.02 11.07
CA THR A 124 -8.47 1.33 9.68
C THR A 124 -7.32 1.96 8.91
N ALA A 125 -7.47 2.01 7.59
CA ALA A 125 -6.50 2.64 6.69
C ALA A 125 -7.16 3.15 5.41
N ALA A 126 -6.44 4.04 4.69
CA ALA A 126 -6.76 4.47 3.33
C ALA A 126 -5.76 3.90 2.33
N HIS A 127 -6.27 3.54 1.16
CA HIS A 127 -5.46 3.07 0.03
C HIS A 127 -5.98 3.63 -1.29
N LYS A 128 -5.04 3.93 -2.21
CA LYS A 128 -5.36 4.59 -3.48
C LYS A 128 -6.22 3.72 -4.40
N THR A 129 -5.90 2.45 -4.53
CA THR A 129 -6.40 1.61 -5.63
C THR A 129 -7.11 0.34 -5.18
N LEU A 130 -6.89 -0.13 -3.97
CA LEU A 130 -7.57 -1.34 -3.47
C LEU A 130 -9.08 -1.16 -3.45
N PRO A 131 -9.89 -2.22 -3.74
CA PRO A 131 -11.33 -2.15 -3.57
C PRO A 131 -11.71 -1.95 -2.10
N LEU A 132 -12.76 -1.19 -1.84
CA LEU A 132 -13.23 -0.87 -0.49
C LEU A 132 -14.56 -1.57 -0.18
N PRO A 133 -14.76 -2.10 1.02
CA PRO A 133 -13.71 -2.34 1.99
C PRO A 133 -12.89 -3.58 1.64
N CYS A 134 -11.67 -3.66 2.16
CA CYS A 134 -10.87 -4.87 2.18
C CYS A 134 -9.96 -4.88 3.42
N TYR A 135 -9.25 -5.98 3.64
CA TYR A 135 -8.36 -6.13 4.78
C TYR A 135 -6.92 -6.31 4.32
N ALA A 136 -5.99 -5.74 5.07
CA ALA A 136 -4.57 -5.91 4.83
C ALA A 136 -3.79 -6.08 6.13
N ARG A 137 -2.75 -6.90 6.05
CA ARG A 137 -1.65 -6.89 7.02
C ARG A 137 -0.67 -5.83 6.57
N VAL A 138 -0.30 -4.97 7.50
CA VAL A 138 0.75 -3.96 7.31
C VAL A 138 1.88 -4.28 8.25
N THR A 139 3.08 -4.46 7.70
CA THR A 139 4.29 -4.77 8.46
C THR A 139 5.28 -3.63 8.34
N ASN A 140 5.71 -3.07 9.45
CA ASN A 140 6.80 -2.09 9.49
C ASN A 140 8.13 -2.82 9.30
N LEU A 141 8.77 -2.57 8.17
CA LEU A 141 9.99 -3.26 7.74
C LEU A 141 11.23 -2.89 8.58
N SER A 142 11.15 -1.80 9.37
CA SER A 142 12.26 -1.36 10.21
C SER A 142 12.29 -2.05 11.58
N ASN A 143 11.14 -2.49 12.09
CA ASN A 143 11.04 -3.09 13.43
C ASN A 143 10.28 -4.42 13.49
N GLY A 144 9.78 -4.91 12.35
CA GLY A 144 9.06 -6.19 12.24
C GLY A 144 7.66 -6.20 12.85
N ARG A 145 7.16 -5.10 13.43
CA ARG A 145 5.80 -5.03 13.97
C ARG A 145 4.77 -5.09 12.85
N SER A 146 3.69 -5.81 13.07
CA SER A 146 2.62 -5.89 12.10
C SER A 146 1.24 -5.71 12.74
N VAL A 147 0.31 -5.19 11.95
CA VAL A 147 -1.09 -4.99 12.32
C VAL A 147 -1.99 -5.46 11.18
N VAL A 148 -3.23 -5.77 11.50
CA VAL A 148 -4.28 -5.97 10.50
C VAL A 148 -5.23 -4.78 10.56
N VAL A 149 -5.48 -4.18 9.40
CA VAL A 149 -6.36 -3.02 9.24
C VAL A 149 -7.47 -3.30 8.23
N ARG A 150 -8.61 -2.64 8.42
CA ARG A 150 -9.68 -2.57 7.43
C ARG A 150 -9.47 -1.33 6.58
N ILE A 151 -9.33 -1.50 5.27
CA ILE A 151 -9.15 -0.41 4.32
C ILE A 151 -10.54 0.05 3.88
N ASN A 152 -10.93 1.26 4.30
CA ASN A 152 -12.25 1.83 4.06
C ASN A 152 -12.21 3.25 3.49
N ASP A 153 -11.02 3.74 3.13
CA ASP A 153 -10.87 5.10 2.63
C ASP A 153 -9.91 5.20 1.45
N ARG A 154 -9.93 6.38 0.74
CA ARG A 154 -9.07 6.73 -0.38
C ARG A 154 -7.95 7.67 0.05
N GLY A 155 -6.76 7.41 -0.44
CA GLY A 155 -5.51 8.10 -0.15
C GLY A 155 -4.37 7.09 0.04
N PRO A 156 -3.18 7.55 0.40
CA PRO A 156 -2.71 8.94 0.48
C PRO A 156 -2.51 9.60 -0.89
N PHE A 157 -2.79 10.89 -1.00
CA PHE A 157 -2.55 11.63 -2.24
C PHE A 157 -1.19 12.34 -2.23
N VAL A 158 -0.46 12.24 -1.14
CA VAL A 158 0.96 12.64 -1.07
C VAL A 158 1.80 11.67 -1.90
N ALA A 159 2.74 12.22 -2.65
CA ALA A 159 3.66 11.43 -3.45
C ALA A 159 4.47 10.45 -2.58
N ASN A 160 4.81 9.29 -3.16
CA ASN A 160 5.64 8.24 -2.54
C ASN A 160 5.05 7.56 -1.30
N ARG A 161 3.77 7.78 -0.97
CA ARG A 161 3.05 7.05 0.08
C ARG A 161 2.15 6.01 -0.58
N ILE A 162 2.03 4.82 0.03
CA ILE A 162 1.16 3.76 -0.49
C ILE A 162 -0.08 3.57 0.38
N ILE A 163 0.01 3.83 1.67
CA ILE A 163 -1.07 3.64 2.64
C ILE A 163 -1.04 4.72 3.71
N ASP A 164 -2.21 5.18 4.16
CA ASP A 164 -2.37 6.00 5.35
C ASP A 164 -3.08 5.20 6.43
N LEU A 165 -2.49 5.15 7.61
CA LEU A 165 -2.99 4.38 8.74
C LEU A 165 -3.79 5.28 9.70
N SER A 166 -4.72 4.69 10.43
CA SER A 166 -5.30 5.34 11.60
C SER A 166 -4.22 5.59 12.67
N TYR A 167 -4.50 6.48 13.61
CA TYR A 167 -3.59 6.74 14.72
C TYR A 167 -3.24 5.46 15.49
N THR A 168 -4.26 4.65 15.85
CA THR A 168 -4.04 3.38 16.55
C THR A 168 -3.16 2.42 15.78
N ALA A 169 -3.43 2.23 14.48
CA ALA A 169 -2.62 1.34 13.65
C ALA A 169 -1.16 1.82 13.56
N ALA A 170 -0.94 3.12 13.39
CA ALA A 170 0.38 3.72 13.35
C ALA A 170 1.12 3.62 14.70
N ALA A 171 0.43 3.79 15.80
CA ALA A 171 0.99 3.65 17.14
C ALA A 171 1.45 2.22 17.43
N LYS A 172 0.63 1.23 17.07
CA LYS A 172 0.98 -0.20 17.20
C LYS A 172 2.17 -0.59 16.32
N LEU A 173 2.31 0.01 15.15
CA LEU A 173 3.47 -0.18 14.27
C LEU A 173 4.72 0.57 14.74
N GLY A 174 4.60 1.42 15.77
CA GLY A 174 5.72 2.20 16.33
C GLY A 174 6.19 3.31 15.40
N MET A 175 5.31 3.96 14.64
CA MET A 175 5.68 4.99 13.66
C MET A 175 5.16 6.40 13.97
N ILE A 176 4.49 6.61 15.11
CA ILE A 176 3.95 7.94 15.47
C ILE A 176 5.06 8.99 15.54
N GLY A 177 6.17 8.68 16.22
CA GLY A 177 7.28 9.64 16.41
C GLY A 177 8.00 10.02 15.12
N THR A 178 8.04 9.12 14.13
CA THR A 178 8.67 9.36 12.81
C THR A 178 7.68 9.92 11.79
N GLY A 179 6.38 9.80 12.03
CA GLY A 179 5.31 10.19 11.10
C GLY A 179 5.17 9.27 9.88
N THR A 180 6.22 8.56 9.50
CA THR A 180 6.28 7.67 8.34
C THR A 180 7.15 6.45 8.61
N ALA A 181 6.89 5.34 7.89
CA ALA A 181 7.71 4.13 7.96
C ALA A 181 7.76 3.41 6.62
N PHE A 182 8.81 2.64 6.38
CA PHE A 182 8.83 1.63 5.32
C PHE A 182 7.96 0.46 5.74
N VAL A 183 7.01 0.10 4.90
CA VAL A 183 6.05 -0.98 5.18
C VAL A 183 5.90 -1.93 4.01
N GLU A 184 5.45 -3.13 4.32
CA GLU A 184 4.87 -4.08 3.40
C GLU A 184 3.36 -4.16 3.66
N VAL A 185 2.57 -4.09 2.60
CA VAL A 185 1.10 -4.15 2.63
C VAL A 185 0.66 -5.39 1.88
N GLN A 186 0.14 -6.37 2.60
CA GLN A 186 -0.36 -7.63 2.06
C GLN A 186 -1.84 -7.75 2.33
N THR A 187 -2.66 -7.91 1.30
CA THR A 187 -4.10 -8.08 1.48
C THR A 187 -4.45 -9.46 2.03
N ILE A 188 -5.48 -9.48 2.84
CA ILE A 188 -6.08 -10.70 3.40
C ILE A 188 -7.44 -10.87 2.75
N THR A 189 -7.66 -11.98 2.05
CA THR A 189 -8.93 -12.29 1.40
C THR A 189 -9.65 -13.35 2.22
N PRO A 190 -10.67 -12.99 3.02
CA PRO A 190 -11.48 -13.97 3.72
C PRO A 190 -12.29 -14.81 2.74
N ALA A 191 -12.50 -16.07 3.06
CA ALA A 191 -13.37 -16.93 2.26
C ALA A 191 -14.81 -16.38 2.26
N ALA A 192 -15.46 -16.39 1.09
CA ALA A 192 -16.87 -16.05 1.00
C ALA A 192 -17.70 -17.09 1.77
N PRO A 193 -18.82 -16.68 2.39
CA PRO A 193 -19.74 -17.62 3.05
C PRO A 193 -20.17 -18.72 2.06
N GLY A 194 -20.00 -19.99 2.44
CA GLY A 194 -20.32 -21.14 1.60
C GLY A 194 -19.18 -21.70 0.75
N MET A 195 -18.03 -21.05 0.65
CA MET A 195 -16.81 -21.67 0.16
C MET A 195 -16.10 -22.38 1.31
N HIS A 196 -16.42 -23.65 1.49
CA HIS A 196 -15.56 -24.53 2.28
C HIS A 196 -14.27 -24.71 1.48
N THR A 197 -13.16 -24.18 1.97
CA THR A 197 -11.84 -24.62 1.51
C THR A 197 -11.75 -26.09 1.82
N VAL A 198 -11.89 -26.94 0.83
CA VAL A 198 -11.49 -28.34 0.95
C VAL A 198 -9.97 -28.27 1.13
N SER A 199 -9.55 -28.28 2.39
CA SER A 199 -8.15 -28.56 2.71
C SER A 199 -7.92 -30.00 2.26
N LEU A 200 -7.34 -30.14 1.08
CA LEU A 200 -6.75 -31.42 0.71
C LEU A 200 -5.73 -31.73 1.81
N PRO A 201 -5.83 -32.88 2.49
CA PRO A 201 -4.81 -33.27 3.45
C PRO A 201 -3.49 -33.26 2.69
N VAL A 202 -2.57 -32.41 3.11
CA VAL A 202 -1.16 -32.54 2.71
C VAL A 202 -0.74 -33.88 3.25
N SER A 203 -0.71 -34.88 2.37
CA SER A 203 -0.12 -36.17 2.69
C SER A 203 1.35 -35.91 2.96
N THR A 204 1.69 -35.79 4.22
CA THR A 204 3.08 -35.86 4.69
C THR A 204 3.63 -37.21 4.21
N PRO A 205 4.72 -37.28 3.46
CA PRO A 205 5.37 -38.53 3.10
C PRO A 205 6.20 -39.04 4.29
N ALA A 206 5.51 -39.53 5.33
CA ALA A 206 6.12 -40.08 6.52
C ALA A 206 5.50 -41.41 6.89
N ALA A 207 5.21 -42.25 5.89
CA ALA A 207 4.74 -43.63 6.14
C ALA A 207 5.18 -44.60 5.03
N ALA A 208 6.44 -44.50 4.56
CA ALA A 208 7.01 -45.48 3.66
C ALA A 208 8.49 -45.80 4.01
N ALA A 209 8.79 -45.93 5.31
CA ALA A 209 10.10 -46.37 5.78
C ALA A 209 9.97 -47.30 7.00
N ALA A 210 9.16 -48.36 6.86
CA ALA A 210 9.07 -49.41 7.83
C ALA A 210 8.91 -50.76 7.14
N ALA A 211 9.89 -51.18 6.35
CA ALA A 211 10.07 -52.56 5.93
C ALA A 211 11.45 -52.74 5.26
N LEU A 212 12.54 -52.63 5.97
CA LEU A 212 13.81 -53.33 5.66
C LEU A 212 14.56 -53.47 6.98
N GLY A 213 14.75 -54.74 7.39
CA GLY A 213 15.32 -55.15 8.65
C GLY A 213 16.81 -54.81 8.81
N PRO A 214 17.39 -55.09 9.98
CA PRO A 214 18.72 -54.58 10.39
C PRO A 214 19.83 -55.44 9.81
N SER A 215 20.77 -54.80 9.11
CA SER A 215 22.08 -55.35 8.85
C SER A 215 23.11 -54.72 9.80
N SER A 216 23.62 -55.56 10.65
CA SER A 216 24.72 -55.35 11.58
C SER A 216 26.05 -55.13 10.89
N VAL A 217 26.77 -54.08 11.25
CA VAL A 217 28.24 -53.97 11.05
C VAL A 217 28.86 -53.41 12.34
N PRO A 218 29.99 -53.97 12.77
CA PRO A 218 30.56 -53.76 14.11
C PRO A 218 31.40 -52.49 14.27
N PRO A 219 31.78 -52.13 15.52
CA PRO A 219 32.41 -50.87 15.83
C PRO A 219 33.92 -50.89 15.65
N LEU A 220 34.50 -49.80 15.20
CA LEU A 220 35.93 -49.56 15.33
C LEU A 220 36.16 -48.40 16.33
N SER A 221 36.79 -48.83 17.44
CA SER A 221 37.41 -47.99 18.46
C SER A 221 38.54 -47.16 17.89
N GLY A 222 38.76 -45.99 18.48
CA GLY A 222 40.01 -45.22 18.30
C GLY A 222 39.92 -43.82 18.91
N ALA A 223 40.33 -43.74 20.15
CA ALA A 223 40.71 -42.62 20.99
C ALA A 223 41.43 -41.46 20.26
N THR A 224 41.25 -40.26 20.69
CA THR A 224 42.18 -39.56 21.61
C THR A 224 41.66 -38.14 21.93
N ALA A 225 41.74 -37.80 23.20
CA ALA A 225 41.49 -36.50 23.81
C ALA A 225 42.65 -35.53 23.55
N ALA A 226 42.38 -34.24 23.43
CA ALA A 226 43.28 -33.15 23.86
C ALA A 226 42.48 -31.84 23.98
N SER A 227 42.28 -31.42 25.20
CA SER A 227 42.72 -30.15 25.81
C SER A 227 42.09 -28.86 25.32
N ALA A 228 41.28 -28.32 26.22
CA ALA A 228 40.94 -26.90 26.33
C ALA A 228 42.14 -26.10 26.88
N PRO A 229 42.22 -24.82 26.65
CA PRO A 229 42.62 -23.90 27.70
C PRO A 229 41.57 -22.84 28.03
N ALA A 230 41.58 -22.52 29.32
CA ALA A 230 40.75 -21.63 30.09
C ALA A 230 41.17 -20.13 29.94
N PRO A 231 40.60 -19.23 30.72
CA PRO A 231 40.02 -17.94 30.31
C PRO A 231 40.98 -16.77 30.52
N PHE A 232 40.78 -15.66 29.83
CA PHE A 232 41.44 -14.40 30.18
C PHE A 232 40.43 -13.42 30.81
N THR A 233 40.87 -13.01 31.96
CA THR A 233 40.31 -12.10 32.95
C THR A 233 40.13 -10.68 32.41
N ALA A 234 39.11 -10.05 32.89
CA ALA A 234 38.79 -8.61 32.73
C ALA A 234 39.73 -7.72 33.54
N ALA A 235 39.91 -6.50 33.11
CA ALA A 235 40.00 -5.32 33.97
C ALA A 235 39.74 -4.03 33.20
N PRO A 236 39.31 -2.96 33.89
CA PRO A 236 38.48 -1.89 33.35
C PRO A 236 39.25 -0.60 33.07
N ALA A 237 38.76 0.24 32.15
CA ALA A 237 39.16 1.64 32.19
C ALA A 237 38.19 2.58 31.48
N ALA A 238 37.66 3.46 32.28
CA ALA A 238 37.45 4.90 32.06
C ALA A 238 36.51 5.38 30.91
N ARG A 239 35.38 5.98 31.34
CA ARG A 239 34.68 7.04 30.62
C ARG A 239 35.57 8.30 30.54
N PRO A 240 35.43 9.09 29.45
CA PRO A 240 34.68 10.32 29.57
C PRO A 240 33.92 10.76 28.28
N GLY A 241 32.93 11.59 28.46
CA GLY A 241 32.47 12.61 27.50
C GLY A 241 31.23 12.27 26.72
N ALA A 242 30.09 12.73 27.20
CA ALA A 242 28.85 12.82 26.44
C ALA A 242 29.02 13.76 25.23
N ALA A 243 28.79 13.23 24.03
CA ALA A 243 28.51 14.01 22.83
C ALA A 243 27.03 13.87 22.47
N PRO A 244 26.38 14.94 21.91
CA PRO A 244 24.94 15.00 21.83
C PRO A 244 24.39 14.14 20.70
N GLY A 245 23.38 13.34 21.03
CA GLY A 245 22.33 12.94 20.10
C GLY A 245 22.71 12.06 18.92
N ALA A 246 23.28 10.87 19.15
CA ALA A 246 23.17 9.80 18.17
C ALA A 246 21.70 9.31 18.16
N ALA A 247 21.02 9.49 17.05
CA ALA A 247 19.75 8.82 16.78
C ALA A 247 19.92 7.32 17.07
N PRO A 248 18.92 6.65 17.68
CA PRO A 248 19.03 5.24 18.01
C PRO A 248 19.36 4.47 16.73
N ALA A 249 20.44 3.71 16.78
CA ALA A 249 20.81 2.78 15.73
C ALA A 249 19.61 1.84 15.53
N LEU A 250 19.03 1.87 14.35
CA LEU A 250 18.01 0.94 13.91
C LEU A 250 18.62 -0.45 13.93
N GLU A 251 18.27 -1.26 14.92
CA GLU A 251 18.51 -2.69 14.85
C GLU A 251 17.75 -3.21 13.63
N SER A 252 18.51 -3.62 12.63
CA SER A 252 18.00 -3.98 11.31
C SER A 252 17.26 -5.30 11.38
N PHE A 253 15.96 -5.27 11.44
CA PHE A 253 15.16 -6.41 10.99
C PHE A 253 15.30 -6.49 9.47
N GLY A 254 16.18 -7.39 8.99
CA GLY A 254 16.22 -7.90 7.64
C GLY A 254 16.51 -6.91 6.50
N GLY A 255 17.76 -6.67 6.20
CA GLY A 255 18.23 -6.16 4.91
C GLY A 255 18.19 -4.62 4.75
N ALA A 256 19.18 -4.09 4.02
CA ALA A 256 19.21 -2.68 3.66
C ALA A 256 18.13 -2.33 2.64
N PHE A 257 17.57 -1.12 2.75
CA PHE A 257 16.60 -0.59 1.78
C PHE A 257 17.32 0.07 0.61
N TYR A 258 16.78 -0.12 -0.58
CA TYR A 258 17.32 0.42 -1.83
C TYR A 258 16.18 1.02 -2.66
N VAL A 259 16.55 1.82 -3.66
CA VAL A 259 15.62 2.28 -4.69
C VAL A 259 15.89 1.51 -5.98
N GLN A 260 14.96 0.69 -6.43
CA GLN A 260 15.03 0.06 -7.74
C GLN A 260 14.59 1.05 -8.79
N VAL A 261 15.52 1.38 -9.68
CA VAL A 261 15.33 2.38 -10.74
C VAL A 261 14.69 1.78 -11.97
N GLY A 262 14.95 0.49 -12.21
CA GLY A 262 14.36 -0.24 -13.32
C GLY A 262 14.81 -1.69 -13.37
N ALA A 263 14.11 -2.48 -14.18
CA ALA A 263 14.43 -3.85 -14.55
C ALA A 263 14.54 -3.94 -16.07
N PHE A 264 15.60 -4.54 -16.59
CA PHE A 264 15.98 -4.49 -17.99
C PHE A 264 16.24 -5.90 -18.53
N SER A 265 15.66 -6.21 -19.68
CA SER A 265 15.95 -7.45 -20.41
C SER A 265 17.29 -7.40 -21.17
N ARG A 266 17.71 -6.18 -21.57
CA ARG A 266 18.98 -5.99 -22.31
C ARG A 266 20.08 -5.47 -21.40
N PRO A 267 21.21 -6.18 -21.25
CA PRO A 267 22.31 -5.78 -20.38
C PRO A 267 22.85 -4.38 -20.66
N GLN A 268 22.92 -3.99 -21.93
CA GLN A 268 23.42 -2.68 -22.33
C GLN A 268 22.55 -1.54 -21.77
N ASN A 269 21.23 -1.70 -21.69
CA ASN A 269 20.32 -0.69 -21.13
C ASN A 269 20.50 -0.56 -19.62
N ALA A 270 20.62 -1.68 -18.89
CA ALA A 270 20.92 -1.69 -17.47
C ALA A 270 22.24 -1.00 -17.17
N GLN A 271 23.30 -1.34 -17.94
CA GLN A 271 24.62 -0.73 -17.77
C GLN A 271 24.60 0.78 -18.09
N ARG A 272 23.85 1.20 -19.12
CA ARG A 272 23.70 2.61 -19.48
C ARG A 272 23.03 3.38 -18.36
N ALA A 273 21.93 2.85 -17.80
CA ALA A 273 21.23 3.44 -16.67
C ALA A 273 22.16 3.55 -15.44
N ALA A 274 22.85 2.46 -15.08
CA ALA A 274 23.76 2.45 -13.93
C ALA A 274 24.93 3.46 -14.11
N ARG A 275 25.49 3.56 -15.32
CA ARG A 275 26.55 4.56 -15.62
C ARG A 275 26.03 5.99 -15.51
N ALA A 276 24.83 6.27 -16.01
CA ALA A 276 24.22 7.61 -15.90
C ALA A 276 24.02 8.01 -14.45
N LEU A 277 23.51 7.09 -13.63
CA LEU A 277 23.32 7.33 -12.20
C LEU A 277 24.64 7.54 -11.43
N ARG A 278 25.67 6.75 -11.73
CA ARG A 278 27.01 6.93 -11.14
C ARG A 278 27.64 8.26 -11.52
N ARG A 279 27.51 8.70 -12.78
CA ARG A 279 27.95 10.04 -13.23
C ARG A 279 27.23 11.17 -12.49
N ALA A 280 25.98 10.94 -12.10
CA ALA A 280 25.20 11.87 -11.26
C ALA A 280 25.59 11.76 -9.75
N GLY A 281 26.63 11.01 -9.38
CA GLY A 281 27.10 10.86 -8.00
C GLY A 281 26.20 9.94 -7.15
N LEU A 282 25.44 9.05 -7.75
CA LEU A 282 24.58 8.10 -7.04
C LEU A 282 25.23 6.72 -6.96
N ALA A 283 25.15 6.07 -5.80
CA ALA A 283 25.67 4.71 -5.57
C ALA A 283 24.75 3.68 -6.27
N ALA A 284 24.89 3.57 -7.59
CA ALA A 284 24.10 2.65 -8.41
C ALA A 284 24.87 1.35 -8.66
N PHE A 285 24.16 0.23 -8.55
CA PHE A 285 24.68 -1.11 -8.83
C PHE A 285 23.67 -1.97 -9.60
N LEU A 286 24.19 -3.07 -10.14
CA LEU A 286 23.40 -4.03 -10.93
C LEU A 286 23.22 -5.29 -10.09
N LEU A 287 21.98 -5.76 -10.02
CA LEU A 287 21.67 -7.11 -9.58
C LEU A 287 21.49 -8.00 -10.80
N ALA A 288 22.17 -9.14 -10.78
CA ALA A 288 22.09 -10.13 -11.85
C ALA A 288 20.66 -10.69 -11.96
N ALA A 289 20.29 -11.05 -13.16
CA ALA A 289 19.10 -11.88 -13.41
C ALA A 289 19.32 -13.27 -12.81
N ASP A 290 18.30 -13.85 -12.25
CA ASP A 290 18.28 -15.23 -11.77
C ASP A 290 17.08 -16.00 -12.35
N ALA A 291 16.94 -17.29 -12.01
CA ALA A 291 15.88 -18.13 -12.54
C ALA A 291 14.45 -17.65 -12.18
N ARG A 292 14.29 -16.92 -11.05
CA ARG A 292 13.01 -16.36 -10.60
C ARG A 292 12.76 -14.98 -11.19
N GLU A 293 13.83 -14.22 -11.44
CA GLU A 293 13.75 -12.85 -11.94
C GLU A 293 14.74 -12.67 -13.11
N PRO A 294 14.29 -12.93 -14.35
CA PRO A 294 15.17 -12.95 -15.54
C PRO A 294 15.64 -11.57 -16.00
N LEU A 295 15.29 -10.50 -15.26
CA LEU A 295 15.62 -9.14 -15.61
C LEU A 295 16.78 -8.62 -14.76
N LEU A 296 17.73 -7.91 -15.39
CA LEU A 296 18.77 -7.16 -14.72
C LEU A 296 18.15 -5.94 -14.02
N ARG A 297 18.34 -5.84 -12.71
CA ARG A 297 17.81 -4.74 -11.91
C ARG A 297 18.88 -3.73 -11.60
N VAL A 298 18.57 -2.46 -11.77
CA VAL A 298 19.42 -1.34 -11.36
C VAL A 298 18.87 -0.78 -10.06
N ARG A 299 19.70 -0.77 -9.01
CA ARG A 299 19.36 -0.24 -7.70
C ARG A 299 20.31 0.87 -7.28
N VAL A 300 19.81 1.78 -6.45
CA VAL A 300 20.56 2.88 -5.84
C VAL A 300 20.35 2.84 -4.33
N GLY A 301 21.38 3.07 -3.55
CA GLY A 301 21.34 3.09 -2.10
C GLY A 301 22.58 2.43 -1.47
N PRO A 302 22.54 2.06 -0.19
CA PRO A 302 21.34 1.92 0.64
C PRO A 302 20.72 3.25 1.06
N VAL A 303 19.42 3.21 1.46
CA VAL A 303 18.71 4.32 2.08
C VAL A 303 18.35 3.96 3.51
N ALA A 304 18.70 4.82 4.46
CA ALA A 304 18.52 4.53 5.89
C ALA A 304 17.22 5.16 6.46
N SER A 305 16.58 6.08 5.72
CA SER A 305 15.38 6.75 6.20
C SER A 305 14.41 7.08 5.06
N VAL A 306 13.14 7.31 5.44
CA VAL A 306 12.12 7.75 4.47
C VAL A 306 12.48 9.11 3.85
N GLN A 307 13.09 10.02 4.61
CA GLN A 307 13.54 11.32 4.09
C GLN A 307 14.63 11.16 3.02
N GLN A 308 15.60 10.27 3.23
CA GLN A 308 16.62 9.95 2.22
C GLN A 308 15.98 9.30 0.99
N TYR A 309 15.03 8.41 1.19
CA TYR A 309 14.27 7.78 0.11
C TYR A 309 13.53 8.83 -0.73
N ASP A 310 12.78 9.74 -0.11
CA ASP A 310 12.03 10.79 -0.80
C ASP A 310 12.95 11.76 -1.57
N ALA A 311 14.06 12.17 -0.96
CA ALA A 311 15.06 13.01 -1.62
C ALA A 311 15.69 12.29 -2.83
N LEU A 312 16.00 11.02 -2.68
CA LEU A 312 16.54 10.20 -3.77
C LEU A 312 15.53 10.03 -4.92
N LEU A 313 14.26 9.78 -4.61
CA LEU A 313 13.20 9.68 -5.63
C LEU A 313 13.00 11.01 -6.37
N ALA A 314 13.03 12.15 -5.68
CA ALA A 314 12.96 13.45 -6.31
C ALA A 314 14.10 13.64 -7.32
N ARG A 315 15.33 13.31 -6.92
CA ARG A 315 16.52 13.38 -7.77
C ARG A 315 16.46 12.40 -8.95
N LEU A 316 15.96 11.18 -8.73
CA LEU A 316 15.81 10.19 -9.80
C LEU A 316 14.78 10.64 -10.86
N ARG A 317 13.72 11.32 -10.45
CA ARG A 317 12.73 11.90 -11.40
C ARG A 317 13.37 12.94 -12.31
N THR A 318 14.21 13.83 -11.78
CA THR A 318 14.92 14.84 -12.61
C THR A 318 15.94 14.19 -13.56
N LEU A 319 16.44 13.00 -13.21
CA LEU A 319 17.34 12.21 -14.06
C LEU A 319 16.62 11.33 -15.08
N GLY A 320 15.27 11.39 -15.18
CA GLY A 320 14.47 10.65 -16.14
C GLY A 320 14.04 9.25 -15.67
N PHE A 321 14.06 8.98 -14.36
CA PHE A 321 13.64 7.72 -13.77
C PHE A 321 12.40 7.86 -12.86
N PRO A 322 11.21 8.24 -13.40
CA PRO A 322 10.02 8.52 -12.57
C PRO A 322 9.40 7.27 -11.96
N GLY A 323 9.70 6.07 -12.48
CA GLY A 323 9.16 4.78 -12.02
C GLY A 323 9.98 4.09 -10.92
N ALA A 324 10.93 4.81 -10.32
CA ALA A 324 11.75 4.27 -9.25
C ALA A 324 10.90 3.95 -7.99
N ARG A 325 11.17 2.79 -7.36
CA ARG A 325 10.39 2.28 -6.22
C ARG A 325 11.25 1.65 -5.15
N LEU A 326 10.69 1.50 -3.94
CA LEU A 326 11.37 0.83 -2.82
C LEU A 326 11.68 -0.62 -3.18
N ALA A 327 12.86 -1.08 -2.79
CA ALA A 327 13.29 -2.47 -2.85
C ALA A 327 14.10 -2.82 -1.60
N GLN A 328 14.01 -4.05 -1.18
CA GLN A 328 14.77 -4.63 -0.09
C GLN A 328 15.61 -5.79 -0.65
N ASN A 329 16.78 -6.00 -0.07
CA ASN A 329 17.58 -7.20 -0.40
C ASN A 329 17.05 -8.42 0.32
#